data_d68652dbdc6d105aef3812b768741784
#
_entry.id   d68652dbdc6d105aef3812b768741784
#
_cell.length_a   1.000
_cell.length_b   1.000
_cell.length_c   1.000
_cell.angle_alpha   90.00
_cell.angle_beta   90.00
_cell.angle_gamma   90.00
#
_symmetry.space_group_name_H-M   'P 1'
#
loop_
_entity.id
_entity.type
_entity.pdbx_description
1 polymer ?
#
loop_
_entity_poly.entity_id
_entity_poly.type
_entity_poly.pdbx_seq_one_letter_code
_entity_poly.pdbx_strand_id
1 'polypeptide(L)' 'MDLNRETAMRLWNKSFGKDTKAVDFAGRTIAKGAYNDRNSEFGWNVDHVLPQSRGGVTADHNLVCC' A
#
# COMPACT_ATOMS: atom_id res chain seq x y z
N MET A 1 -2.17 -8.75 -12.56
CA MET A 1 -2.83 -7.80 -11.64
C MET A 1 -2.18 -6.45 -11.77
N ASP A 2 -2.96 -5.42 -11.99
CA ASP A 2 -2.42 -4.06 -12.09
C ASP A 2 -2.42 -3.39 -10.71
N LEU A 3 -1.32 -2.73 -10.38
CA LEU A 3 -1.22 -1.95 -9.14
C LEU A 3 -1.80 -0.55 -9.38
N ASN A 4 -3.12 -0.47 -9.45
CA ASN A 4 -3.84 0.78 -9.64
C ASN A 4 -4.54 1.22 -8.34
N ARG A 5 -5.25 2.34 -8.40
CA ARG A 5 -5.95 2.89 -7.23
C ARG A 5 -6.97 1.90 -6.65
N GLU A 6 -7.69 1.18 -7.49
CA GLU A 6 -8.69 0.21 -7.06
C GLU A 6 -8.05 -0.92 -6.26
N THR A 7 -6.97 -1.49 -6.77
CA THR A 7 -6.20 -2.52 -6.07
C THR A 7 -5.63 -1.99 -4.76
N ALA A 8 -5.11 -0.77 -4.77
CA ALA A 8 -4.55 -0.12 -3.58
C ALA A 8 -5.62 0.06 -2.50
N MET A 9 -6.82 0.51 -2.88
CA MET A 9 -7.92 0.69 -1.93
C MET A 9 -8.39 -0.63 -1.34
N ARG A 10 -8.42 -1.68 -2.14
CA ARG A 10 -8.77 -3.04 -1.67
C ARG A 10 -7.75 -3.52 -0.64
N LEU A 11 -6.47 -3.34 -0.91
CA LEU A 11 -5.39 -3.70 0.01
C LEU A 11 -5.46 -2.88 1.30
N TRP A 12 -5.73 -1.59 1.18
CA TRP A 12 -5.91 -0.73 2.34
C TRP A 12 -7.04 -1.24 3.25
N ASN A 13 -8.20 -1.52 2.66
CA ASN A 13 -9.35 -2.02 3.42
C ASN A 13 -9.07 -3.37 4.07
N LYS A 14 -8.31 -4.22 3.40
CA LYS A 14 -7.90 -5.52 3.93
C LYS A 14 -6.93 -5.39 5.10
N SER A 15 -6.00 -4.43 5.02
CA SER A 15 -4.94 -4.24 6.02
C SER A 15 -5.40 -3.39 7.20
N PHE A 16 -6.18 -2.35 6.95
CA PHE A 16 -6.51 -1.32 7.92
C PHE A 16 -8.01 -1.11 8.10
N GLY A 17 -8.84 -1.84 7.37
CA GLY A 17 -10.29 -1.73 7.48
C GLY A 17 -10.81 -0.36 7.07
N LYS A 18 -11.61 0.26 7.92
CA LYS A 18 -12.24 1.56 7.66
C LYS A 18 -11.41 2.74 8.12
N ASP A 19 -10.20 2.51 8.61
CA ASP A 19 -9.34 3.59 9.07
C ASP A 19 -8.97 4.50 7.91
N THR A 20 -8.97 5.82 8.15
CA THR A 20 -8.56 6.80 7.16
C THR A 20 -7.07 7.12 7.24
N LYS A 21 -6.42 6.75 8.34
CA LYS A 21 -4.98 6.86 8.55
C LYS A 21 -4.46 5.58 9.18
N ALA A 22 -3.22 5.25 8.88
CA ALA A 22 -2.58 4.05 9.43
C ALA A 22 -1.07 4.28 9.54
N VAL A 23 -0.39 3.36 10.18
CA VAL A 23 1.08 3.37 10.27
C VAL A 23 1.59 2.19 9.46
N ASP A 24 2.53 2.46 8.54
CA ASP A 24 3.14 1.40 7.74
C ASP A 24 4.18 0.61 8.57
N PHE A 25 4.77 -0.41 7.95
CA PHE A 25 5.74 -1.28 8.65
C PHE A 25 7.01 -0.54 9.07
N ALA A 26 7.30 0.61 8.48
CA ALA A 26 8.46 1.44 8.84
C ALA A 26 8.13 2.49 9.92
N GLY A 27 6.90 2.50 10.44
CA GLY A 27 6.47 3.44 11.46
C GLY A 27 6.02 4.79 10.92
N ARG A 28 5.86 4.93 9.60
CA ARG A 28 5.43 6.17 8.97
C ARG A 28 3.90 6.22 8.88
N THR A 29 3.32 7.37 9.21
CA THR A 29 1.87 7.55 9.06
C THR A 29 1.51 7.76 7.60
N ILE A 30 0.50 7.03 7.13
CA ILE A 30 -0.05 7.14 5.78
C ILE A 30 -1.55 7.40 5.85
N ALA A 31 -2.10 8.08 4.86
CA ALA A 31 -3.53 8.41 4.80
C ALA A 31 -4.18 7.77 3.57
N LYS A 32 -5.33 7.16 3.77
CA LYS A 32 -6.06 6.43 2.72
C LYS A 32 -6.25 7.25 1.44
N GLY A 33 -6.59 8.53 1.58
CA GLY A 33 -6.83 9.43 0.44
C GLY A 33 -5.56 9.93 -0.25
N ALA A 34 -4.37 9.63 0.29
CA ALA A 34 -3.09 10.13 -0.23
C ALA A 34 -2.36 9.10 -1.08
N TYR A 35 -3.09 8.15 -1.67
CA TYR A 35 -2.48 7.14 -2.54
C TYR A 35 -1.77 7.81 -3.72
N ASN A 36 -0.50 7.46 -3.90
CA ASN A 36 0.37 7.97 -4.96
C ASN A 36 0.49 9.50 -5.00
N ASP A 37 0.26 10.15 -3.87
CA ASP A 37 0.38 11.62 -3.74
C ASP A 37 1.75 11.98 -3.17
N ARG A 38 2.67 12.35 -4.06
CA ARG A 38 4.05 12.70 -3.69
C ARG A 38 4.15 14.05 -2.98
N ASN A 39 3.12 14.87 -3.04
CA ASN A 39 3.08 16.16 -2.37
C ASN A 39 2.53 16.09 -0.94
N SER A 40 1.98 14.95 -0.56
CA SER A 40 1.43 14.72 0.77
C SER A 40 2.47 14.10 1.70
N GLU A 41 2.53 14.55 2.95
CA GLU A 41 3.32 13.92 3.99
C GLU A 41 2.85 12.50 4.29
N PHE A 42 1.59 12.22 3.99
CA PHE A 42 0.96 10.93 4.25
C PHE A 42 0.81 10.09 2.98
N GLY A 43 1.50 10.48 1.91
CA GLY A 43 1.45 9.77 0.64
C GLY A 43 1.96 8.33 0.77
N TRP A 44 1.32 7.42 0.06
CA TRP A 44 1.66 6.00 0.11
C TRP A 44 1.48 5.36 -1.25
N ASN A 45 2.01 4.16 -1.37
CA ASN A 45 1.91 3.35 -2.58
C ASN A 45 1.82 1.88 -2.17
N VAL A 46 1.70 1.00 -3.15
CA VAL A 46 1.73 -0.44 -2.94
C VAL A 46 3.06 -0.98 -3.41
N ASP A 47 3.69 -1.82 -2.59
CA ASP A 47 4.99 -2.39 -2.90
C ASP A 47 5.01 -3.90 -2.64
N HIS A 48 5.98 -4.58 -3.24
CA HIS A 48 6.18 -6.02 -3.05
C HIS A 48 7.02 -6.26 -1.80
N VAL A 49 6.57 -7.15 -0.92
CA VAL A 49 7.36 -7.57 0.24
C VAL A 49 8.60 -8.32 -0.22
N LEU A 50 8.42 -9.33 -1.10
CA LEU A 50 9.52 -9.98 -1.80
C LEU A 50 9.60 -9.37 -3.20
N PRO A 51 10.76 -8.77 -3.57
CA PRO A 51 10.91 -8.15 -4.90
C PRO A 51 10.67 -9.12 -6.05
N GLN A 52 10.10 -8.62 -7.13
CA GLN A 52 9.85 -9.44 -8.33
C GLN A 52 11.13 -10.03 -8.89
N SER A 53 12.26 -9.32 -8.78
CA SER A 53 13.57 -9.81 -9.19
C SER A 53 14.04 -11.03 -8.41
N ARG A 54 13.43 -11.31 -7.26
CA ARG A 54 13.72 -12.47 -6.42
C ARG A 54 12.58 -13.49 -6.41
N GLY A 55 11.70 -13.43 -7.40
CA GLY A 55 10.58 -14.35 -7.52
C GLY A 55 9.31 -13.90 -6.82
N GLY A 56 9.24 -12.64 -6.36
CA GLY A 56 8.05 -12.09 -5.73
C GLY A 56 6.89 -11.98 -6.72
N VAL A 57 5.71 -12.45 -6.31
CA VAL A 57 4.50 -12.41 -7.14
C VAL A 57 3.68 -11.16 -6.84
N THR A 58 2.91 -10.69 -7.82
CA THR A 58 1.96 -9.60 -7.64
C THR A 58 0.63 -10.18 -7.16
N ALA A 59 0.58 -10.49 -5.87
CA ALA A 59 -0.60 -11.04 -5.22
C ALA A 59 -0.72 -10.43 -3.81
N ASP A 60 -1.93 -10.43 -3.26
CA ASP A 60 -2.23 -9.76 -1.99
C ASP A 60 -1.28 -10.16 -0.86
N HIS A 61 -0.90 -11.42 -0.78
CA HIS A 61 -0.02 -11.91 0.28
C HIS A 61 1.42 -11.39 0.17
N ASN A 62 1.78 -10.81 -0.96
CA ASN A 62 3.12 -10.25 -1.20
C ASN A 62 3.08 -8.74 -1.44
N LEU A 63 2.00 -8.07 -1.13
CA LEU A 63 1.85 -6.62 -1.32
C LEU A 63 1.63 -5.94 0.03
N VAL A 64 2.14 -4.73 0.15
CA VAL A 64 2.02 -3.92 1.36
C VAL A 64 1.81 -2.45 1.00
N CYS A 65 0.98 -1.77 1.78
CA CYS A 65 0.79 -0.32 1.69
C CYS A 65 1.94 0.37 2.45
N CYS A 66 2.65 1.27 1.76
CA CYS A 66 3.78 1.96 2.39
C CYS A 66 4.06 3.38 1.87
#